data_3fa6831cfa4524918fd79f4bcc698b93
#
_entry.id   3fa6831cfa4524918fd79f4bcc698b93
#
_cell.length_a   1.000
_cell.length_b   1.000
_cell.length_c   1.000
_cell.angle_alpha   90.00
_cell.angle_beta   90.00
_cell.angle_gamma   90.00
#
_symmetry.space_group_name_H-M   'P 1'
#
loop_
_entity.id
_entity.type
_entity.pdbx_description
1 polymer ?
#
loop_
_entity_poly.entity_id
_entity_poly.type
_entity_poly.pdbx_seq_one_letter_code
_entity_poly.pdbx_strand_id
1 'polypeptide(L)'
;MLDRANSRLILTSDDAIYNFLSNEIEQYMKKFEVLATEEFKQKQIKQPKISNVGVRVENNLLEVDFEGLGFELSELKEIMDKYRLKKKFHRLKNGEFINLEENETMNLLDNLKTNLDIDFKEIEKGEIKLPIFRSMYLDRLLKNSNIKNINKDDNYKNIIEKVDNKNIDEELKLPEGLNASLRNYQETGFKWLKTLDSYN
;
A
#
# COMPACT_ATOMS: atom_id res chain seq x y z
N MET A 1 -10.12 -12.11 33.40
CA MET A 1 -10.53 -12.25 34.83
C MET A 1 -11.41 -13.47 34.99
N LEU A 2 -11.12 -14.35 35.95
CA LEU A 2 -11.91 -15.58 36.19
C LEU A 2 -13.05 -15.24 37.16
N ASP A 3 -14.28 -15.33 36.70
CA ASP A 3 -15.48 -15.25 37.55
C ASP A 3 -15.82 -16.68 38.04
N ARG A 4 -15.33 -17.02 39.24
CA ARG A 4 -15.52 -18.34 39.83
C ARG A 4 -16.96 -18.64 40.23
N ALA A 5 -17.76 -17.63 40.51
CA ALA A 5 -19.15 -17.81 40.94
C ALA A 5 -20.04 -18.33 39.80
N ASN A 6 -19.74 -17.91 38.57
CA ASN A 6 -20.49 -18.27 37.37
C ASN A 6 -19.72 -19.19 36.41
N SER A 7 -18.55 -19.70 36.81
CA SER A 7 -17.67 -20.53 35.98
C SER A 7 -17.37 -19.87 34.61
N ARG A 8 -17.12 -18.56 34.61
CA ARG A 8 -16.91 -17.75 33.40
C ARG A 8 -15.50 -17.17 33.36
N LEU A 9 -14.89 -17.17 32.16
CA LEU A 9 -13.71 -16.41 31.87
C LEU A 9 -14.11 -15.15 31.11
N ILE A 10 -13.82 -13.99 31.68
CA ILE A 10 -14.10 -12.69 31.05
C ILE A 10 -12.78 -12.09 30.57
N LEU A 11 -12.66 -11.87 29.28
CA LEU A 11 -11.55 -11.16 28.66
C LEU A 11 -11.95 -9.67 28.55
N THR A 12 -11.20 -8.80 29.22
CA THR A 12 -11.53 -7.37 29.32
C THR A 12 -10.56 -6.47 28.57
N SER A 13 -9.35 -6.94 28.25
CA SER A 13 -8.37 -6.17 27.50
C SER A 13 -8.33 -6.61 26.03
N ASP A 14 -8.06 -5.67 25.14
CA ASP A 14 -7.89 -5.94 23.72
C ASP A 14 -6.78 -6.94 23.43
N ASP A 15 -5.67 -6.87 24.20
CA ASP A 15 -4.56 -7.85 24.09
C ASP A 15 -5.01 -9.26 24.42
N ALA A 16 -5.78 -9.43 25.50
CA ALA A 16 -6.29 -10.74 25.89
C ALA A 16 -7.29 -11.29 24.86
N ILE A 17 -8.17 -10.45 24.33
CA ILE A 17 -9.15 -10.82 23.31
C ILE A 17 -8.42 -11.19 22.01
N TYR A 18 -7.47 -10.37 21.58
CA TYR A 18 -6.68 -10.63 20.37
C TYR A 18 -5.89 -11.95 20.50
N ASN A 19 -5.18 -12.16 21.61
CA ASN A 19 -4.43 -13.39 21.83
C ASN A 19 -5.33 -14.63 21.85
N PHE A 20 -6.48 -14.54 22.48
CA PHE A 20 -7.47 -15.61 22.48
C PHE A 20 -7.92 -15.95 21.05
N LEU A 21 -8.28 -14.94 20.25
CA LEU A 21 -8.75 -15.13 18.87
C LEU A 21 -7.65 -15.60 17.92
N SER A 22 -6.39 -15.15 18.12
CA SER A 22 -5.29 -15.49 17.22
C SER A 22 -4.65 -16.85 17.49
N ASN A 23 -4.58 -17.26 18.75
CA ASN A 23 -3.76 -18.40 19.15
C ASN A 23 -4.51 -19.48 19.92
N GLU A 24 -5.44 -19.08 20.81
CA GLU A 24 -6.00 -20.03 21.77
C GLU A 24 -7.24 -20.75 21.25
N ILE A 25 -8.12 -20.02 20.53
CA ILE A 25 -9.40 -20.58 20.06
C ILE A 25 -9.22 -21.83 19.20
N GLU A 26 -8.24 -21.85 18.30
CA GLU A 26 -7.97 -23.01 17.47
C GLU A 26 -7.51 -24.22 18.28
N GLN A 27 -6.75 -23.99 19.35
CA GLN A 27 -6.32 -25.06 20.23
C GLN A 27 -7.49 -25.68 21.02
N TYR A 28 -8.43 -24.82 21.42
CA TYR A 28 -9.67 -25.32 22.08
C TYR A 28 -10.53 -26.08 21.09
N MET A 29 -10.71 -25.58 19.85
CA MET A 29 -11.47 -26.29 18.82
C MET A 29 -10.91 -27.68 18.46
N LYS A 30 -9.59 -27.85 18.57
CA LYS A 30 -8.95 -29.17 18.34
C LYS A 30 -9.19 -30.17 19.46
N LYS A 31 -9.49 -29.71 20.67
CA LYS A 31 -9.58 -30.55 21.87
C LYS A 31 -11.01 -30.70 22.40
N PHE A 32 -11.87 -29.77 22.11
CA PHE A 32 -13.21 -29.67 22.65
C PHE A 32 -14.21 -29.28 21.55
N GLU A 33 -15.47 -29.62 21.73
CA GLU A 33 -16.56 -29.06 20.97
C GLU A 33 -16.82 -27.63 21.47
N VAL A 34 -16.59 -26.64 20.60
CA VAL A 34 -16.75 -25.22 20.91
C VAL A 34 -18.07 -24.73 20.34
N LEU A 35 -19.00 -24.40 21.22
CA LEU A 35 -20.26 -23.75 20.87
C LEU A 35 -20.04 -22.23 20.88
N ALA A 36 -20.33 -21.56 19.78
CA ALA A 36 -20.17 -20.13 19.64
C ALA A 36 -21.40 -19.51 18.97
N THR A 37 -21.72 -18.27 19.34
CA THR A 37 -22.75 -17.48 18.65
C THR A 37 -22.30 -17.13 17.25
N GLU A 38 -23.24 -16.87 16.33
CA GLU A 38 -22.90 -16.45 14.97
C GLU A 38 -22.11 -15.13 14.96
N GLU A 39 -22.43 -14.20 15.85
CA GLU A 39 -21.67 -12.96 16.02
C GLU A 39 -20.20 -13.21 16.40
N PHE A 40 -19.94 -14.22 17.25
CA PHE A 40 -18.58 -14.59 17.64
C PHE A 40 -17.84 -15.22 16.48
N LYS A 41 -18.49 -16.10 15.71
CA LYS A 41 -17.88 -16.75 14.53
C LYS A 41 -17.49 -15.75 13.46
N GLN A 42 -18.18 -14.62 13.36
CA GLN A 42 -17.88 -13.53 12.42
C GLN A 42 -16.71 -12.65 12.89
N LYS A 43 -16.37 -12.67 14.18
CA LYS A 43 -15.24 -11.90 14.73
C LYS A 43 -13.91 -12.56 14.38
N GLN A 44 -13.48 -12.38 13.16
CA GLN A 44 -12.17 -12.85 12.69
C GLN A 44 -11.13 -11.72 12.76
N ILE A 45 -9.87 -12.13 12.96
CA ILE A 45 -8.75 -11.20 12.78
C ILE A 45 -8.55 -11.01 11.29
N LYS A 46 -8.76 -9.81 10.83
CA LYS A 46 -8.58 -9.46 9.42
C LYS A 46 -7.11 -9.19 9.11
N GLN A 47 -6.71 -9.60 7.91
CA GLN A 47 -5.44 -9.21 7.32
C GLN A 47 -5.73 -8.07 6.33
N PRO A 48 -5.20 -6.85 6.54
CA PRO A 48 -5.31 -5.80 5.54
C PRO A 48 -4.73 -6.28 4.21
N LYS A 49 -5.50 -6.13 3.15
CA LYS A 49 -5.09 -6.58 1.83
C LYS A 49 -5.69 -5.67 0.76
N ILE A 50 -4.83 -5.04 -0.02
CA ILE A 50 -5.26 -4.37 -1.23
C ILE A 50 -5.58 -5.44 -2.27
N SER A 51 -6.80 -5.47 -2.77
CA SER A 51 -7.25 -6.40 -3.81
C SER A 51 -6.96 -5.88 -5.21
N ASN A 52 -7.18 -4.60 -5.45
CA ASN A 52 -6.99 -3.93 -6.72
C ASN A 52 -6.27 -2.59 -6.54
N VAL A 53 -5.44 -2.26 -7.51
CA VAL A 53 -4.85 -0.92 -7.68
C VAL A 53 -5.14 -0.45 -9.10
N GLY A 54 -5.75 0.71 -9.25
CA GLY A 54 -5.86 1.43 -10.51
C GLY A 54 -4.78 2.51 -10.61
N VAL A 55 -4.15 2.64 -11.77
CA VAL A 55 -3.23 3.75 -12.08
C VAL A 55 -3.58 4.30 -13.45
N ARG A 56 -3.91 5.58 -13.51
CA ARG A 56 -4.22 6.30 -14.74
C ARG A 56 -3.51 7.64 -14.81
N VAL A 57 -3.34 8.15 -16.01
CA VAL A 57 -2.78 9.48 -16.25
C VAL A 57 -3.89 10.42 -16.68
N GLU A 58 -4.16 11.44 -15.86
CA GLU A 58 -5.14 12.46 -16.16
C GLU A 58 -4.59 13.85 -15.82
N ASN A 59 -4.77 14.83 -16.74
CA ASN A 59 -4.34 16.20 -16.54
C ASN A 59 -2.87 16.36 -16.11
N ASN A 60 -1.96 15.59 -16.68
CA ASN A 60 -0.54 15.56 -16.35
C ASN A 60 -0.22 15.08 -14.89
N LEU A 61 -1.14 14.36 -14.29
CA LEU A 61 -0.98 13.74 -12.97
C LEU A 61 -1.24 12.23 -13.07
N LEU A 62 -0.60 11.48 -12.19
CA LEU A 62 -0.95 10.09 -11.93
C LEU A 62 -2.09 10.07 -10.92
N GLU A 63 -3.19 9.45 -11.27
CA GLU A 63 -4.27 9.13 -10.33
C GLU A 63 -4.17 7.67 -9.93
N VAL A 64 -4.14 7.43 -8.62
CA VAL A 64 -4.00 6.09 -8.06
C VAL A 64 -5.17 5.83 -7.11
N ASP A 65 -5.87 4.73 -7.33
CA ASP A 65 -6.96 4.25 -6.50
C ASP A 65 -6.67 2.85 -5.94
N PHE A 66 -7.19 2.59 -4.75
CA PHE A 66 -7.03 1.31 -4.05
C PHE A 66 -8.38 0.76 -3.62
N GLU A 67 -8.54 -0.56 -3.76
CA GLU A 67 -9.74 -1.27 -3.31
C GLU A 67 -9.37 -2.45 -2.40
N GLY A 68 -10.31 -2.77 -1.51
CA GLY A 68 -10.25 -4.02 -0.74
C GLY A 68 -9.41 -3.98 0.53
N LEU A 69 -9.13 -2.79 1.12
CA LEU A 69 -8.35 -2.65 2.36
C LEU A 69 -8.93 -3.44 3.55
N GLY A 70 -10.25 -3.71 3.54
CA GLY A 70 -10.90 -4.49 4.59
C GLY A 70 -11.25 -3.69 5.86
N PHE A 71 -11.08 -2.38 5.83
CA PHE A 71 -11.46 -1.45 6.88
C PHE A 71 -11.89 -0.11 6.30
N GLU A 72 -12.54 0.71 7.12
CA GLU A 72 -12.97 2.05 6.72
C GLU A 72 -11.77 2.99 6.59
N LEU A 73 -11.68 3.72 5.48
CA LEU A 73 -10.57 4.65 5.25
C LEU A 73 -10.44 5.73 6.33
N SER A 74 -11.54 6.08 6.99
CA SER A 74 -11.55 7.01 8.14
C SER A 74 -10.73 6.54 9.33
N GLU A 75 -10.39 5.24 9.41
CA GLU A 75 -9.56 4.65 10.46
C GLU A 75 -8.09 4.50 10.03
N LEU A 76 -7.78 4.76 8.74
CA LEU A 76 -6.46 4.53 8.16
C LEU A 76 -5.34 5.21 8.95
N LYS A 77 -5.54 6.46 9.36
CA LYS A 77 -4.54 7.22 10.11
C LYS A 77 -4.18 6.53 11.43
N GLU A 78 -5.18 6.13 12.23
CA GLU A 78 -4.97 5.45 13.51
C GLU A 78 -4.27 4.09 13.32
N ILE A 79 -4.66 3.36 12.28
CA ILE A 79 -4.07 2.07 11.92
C ILE A 79 -2.59 2.26 11.58
N MET A 80 -2.26 3.25 10.74
CA MET A 80 -0.89 3.53 10.32
C MET A 80 -0.02 4.02 11.48
N ASP A 81 -0.57 4.85 12.38
CA ASP A 81 0.15 5.29 13.58
C ASP A 81 0.51 4.09 14.46
N LYS A 82 -0.41 3.14 14.67
CA LYS A 82 -0.15 1.89 15.41
C LYS A 82 0.85 0.99 14.68
N TYR A 83 0.75 0.88 13.36
CA TYR A 83 1.72 0.14 12.55
C TYR A 83 3.14 0.66 12.72
N ARG A 84 3.34 2.00 12.64
CA ARG A 84 4.64 2.65 12.85
C ARG A 84 5.18 2.45 14.26
N LEU A 85 4.32 2.39 15.26
CA LEU A 85 4.67 2.05 16.63
C LEU A 85 4.93 0.55 16.85
N LYS A 86 4.94 -0.26 15.78
CA LYS A 86 5.16 -1.71 15.83
C LYS A 86 4.17 -2.45 16.73
N LYS A 87 2.93 -1.96 16.80
CA LYS A 87 1.86 -2.68 17.47
C LYS A 87 1.45 -3.89 16.63
N LYS A 88 1.10 -5.00 17.30
CA LYS A 88 0.71 -6.24 16.65
C LYS A 88 -0.64 -6.16 15.94
N PHE A 89 -1.54 -5.39 16.50
CA PHE A 89 -2.91 -5.28 16.01
C PHE A 89 -3.52 -3.90 16.24
N HIS A 90 -4.61 -3.65 15.55
CA HIS A 90 -5.54 -2.55 15.81
C HIS A 90 -6.96 -3.10 15.93
N ARG A 91 -7.73 -2.59 16.91
CA ARG A 91 -9.15 -2.88 17.04
C ARG A 91 -9.94 -1.79 16.34
N LEU A 92 -10.76 -2.19 15.36
CA LEU A 92 -11.63 -1.31 14.61
C LEU A 92 -12.83 -0.85 15.47
N LYS A 93 -13.48 0.23 15.05
CA LYS A 93 -14.69 0.77 15.69
C LYS A 93 -15.86 -0.23 15.71
N ASN A 94 -15.93 -1.12 14.73
CA ASN A 94 -16.91 -2.21 14.68
C ASN A 94 -16.57 -3.39 15.63
N GLY A 95 -15.43 -3.31 16.33
CA GLY A 95 -14.97 -4.31 17.29
C GLY A 95 -14.14 -5.45 16.69
N GLU A 96 -13.94 -5.50 15.39
CA GLU A 96 -13.05 -6.46 14.72
C GLU A 96 -11.57 -6.09 14.96
N PHE A 97 -10.69 -7.06 14.76
CA PHE A 97 -9.25 -6.83 14.87
C PHE A 97 -8.57 -6.91 13.51
N ILE A 98 -7.58 -6.03 13.31
CA ILE A 98 -6.66 -6.07 12.17
C ILE A 98 -5.28 -6.48 12.68
N ASN A 99 -4.70 -7.50 12.05
CA ASN A 99 -3.29 -7.84 12.27
C ASN A 99 -2.39 -6.88 11.49
N LEU A 100 -1.43 -6.29 12.19
CA LEU A 100 -0.47 -5.34 11.62
C LEU A 100 0.93 -5.93 11.46
N GLU A 101 1.20 -7.12 12.03
CA GLU A 101 2.51 -7.77 11.94
C GLU A 101 2.79 -8.21 10.51
N GLU A 102 3.98 -7.87 9.99
CA GLU A 102 4.51 -8.28 8.69
C GLU A 102 3.51 -8.12 7.53
N ASN A 103 2.69 -7.05 7.59
CA ASN A 103 1.65 -6.83 6.59
C ASN A 103 2.17 -6.00 5.41
N GLU A 104 2.20 -6.60 4.23
CA GLU A 104 2.69 -5.97 3.00
C GLU A 104 1.86 -4.77 2.56
N THR A 105 0.54 -4.80 2.76
CA THR A 105 -0.34 -3.66 2.47
C THR A 105 0.02 -2.45 3.34
N MET A 106 0.26 -2.69 4.64
CA MET A 106 0.70 -1.62 5.54
C MET A 106 2.07 -1.08 5.15
N ASN A 107 2.99 -1.95 4.76
CA ASN A 107 4.31 -1.56 4.26
C ASN A 107 4.19 -0.72 2.97
N LEU A 108 3.34 -1.11 2.03
CA LEU A 108 3.10 -0.34 0.81
C LEU A 108 2.54 1.06 1.13
N LEU A 109 1.51 1.14 1.99
CA LEU A 109 0.90 2.42 2.39
C LEU A 109 1.91 3.33 3.12
N ASP A 110 2.77 2.76 3.96
CA ASP A 110 3.84 3.50 4.64
C ASP A 110 4.90 4.02 3.66
N ASN A 111 5.28 3.22 2.66
CA ASN A 111 6.17 3.63 1.59
C ASN A 111 5.56 4.74 0.71
N LEU A 112 4.29 4.65 0.38
CA LEU A 112 3.57 5.70 -0.35
C LEU A 112 3.61 7.01 0.42
N LYS A 113 3.28 6.97 1.72
CA LYS A 113 3.36 8.16 2.58
C LYS A 113 4.77 8.72 2.67
N THR A 114 5.76 7.89 2.97
CA THR A 114 7.10 8.33 3.34
C THR A 114 7.90 8.78 2.12
N ASN A 115 7.81 8.05 1.02
CA ASN A 115 8.65 8.27 -0.17
C ASN A 115 7.97 9.09 -1.27
N LEU A 116 6.63 9.07 -1.30
CA LEU A 116 5.85 9.87 -2.26
C LEU A 116 5.18 11.09 -1.62
N ASP A 117 5.36 11.28 -0.30
CA ASP A 117 4.82 12.41 0.46
C ASP A 117 3.30 12.59 0.29
N ILE A 118 2.59 11.45 0.24
CA ILE A 118 1.13 11.45 0.10
C ILE A 118 0.50 11.69 1.46
N ASP A 119 -0.44 12.62 1.58
CA ASP A 119 -1.21 12.78 2.81
C ASP A 119 -2.26 11.65 2.92
N PHE A 120 -2.41 11.10 4.12
CA PHE A 120 -3.47 10.11 4.39
C PHE A 120 -4.87 10.65 4.09
N LYS A 121 -5.09 11.95 4.18
CA LYS A 121 -6.35 12.59 3.78
C LYS A 121 -6.67 12.42 2.28
N GLU A 122 -5.66 12.29 1.44
CA GLU A 122 -5.85 12.00 0.01
C GLU A 122 -6.24 10.54 -0.18
N ILE A 123 -5.58 9.63 0.57
CA ILE A 123 -5.94 8.21 0.58
C ILE A 123 -7.35 8.00 1.13
N GLU A 124 -7.74 8.72 2.19
CA GLU A 124 -9.10 8.69 2.77
C GLU A 124 -10.19 9.11 1.77
N LYS A 125 -9.86 9.97 0.83
CA LYS A 125 -10.77 10.37 -0.26
C LYS A 125 -10.86 9.34 -1.39
N GLY A 126 -10.01 8.33 -1.38
CA GLY A 126 -9.94 7.28 -2.40
C GLY A 126 -9.24 7.70 -3.69
N GLU A 127 -8.66 8.90 -3.75
CA GLU A 127 -7.95 9.43 -4.92
C GLU A 127 -6.60 9.99 -4.49
N ILE A 128 -5.54 9.37 -4.98
CA ILE A 128 -4.17 9.86 -4.81
C ILE A 128 -3.73 10.48 -6.13
N LYS A 129 -3.27 11.73 -6.07
CA LYS A 129 -2.74 12.43 -7.23
C LYS A 129 -1.25 12.69 -7.08
N LEU A 130 -0.46 12.18 -8.02
CA LEU A 130 0.99 12.29 -8.00
C LEU A 130 1.49 12.95 -9.29
N PRO A 131 2.58 13.73 -9.22
CA PRO A 131 3.26 14.19 -10.43
C PRO A 131 3.77 13.03 -11.28
N ILE A 132 3.72 13.17 -12.61
CA ILE A 132 4.12 12.10 -13.55
C ILE A 132 5.57 11.64 -13.32
N PHE A 133 6.49 12.51 -12.92
CA PHE A 133 7.88 12.13 -12.67
C PHE A 133 8.04 11.07 -11.57
N ARG A 134 7.00 10.83 -10.76
CA ARG A 134 6.98 9.77 -9.73
C ARG A 134 6.54 8.40 -10.27
N SER A 135 6.19 8.30 -11.56
CA SER A 135 5.70 7.08 -12.20
C SER A 135 6.62 5.89 -12.04
N MET A 136 7.92 6.07 -12.23
CA MET A 136 8.91 4.98 -12.09
C MET A 136 9.01 4.43 -10.68
N TYR A 137 8.98 5.32 -9.68
CA TYR A 137 9.01 4.89 -8.30
C TYR A 137 7.73 4.14 -7.92
N LEU A 138 6.58 4.66 -8.33
CA LEU A 138 5.29 4.01 -8.13
C LEU A 138 5.25 2.63 -8.79
N ASP A 139 5.70 2.54 -10.04
CA ASP A 139 5.73 1.28 -10.80
C ASP A 139 6.59 0.22 -10.10
N ARG A 140 7.76 0.62 -9.58
CA ARG A 140 8.65 -0.26 -8.83
C ARG A 140 8.03 -0.72 -7.51
N LEU A 141 7.35 0.17 -6.78
CA LEU A 141 6.63 -0.19 -5.55
C LEU A 141 5.53 -1.21 -5.84
N LEU A 142 4.75 -0.98 -6.89
CA LEU A 142 3.66 -1.87 -7.27
C LEU A 142 4.17 -3.23 -7.78
N LYS A 143 5.25 -3.26 -8.57
CA LYS A 143 5.88 -4.51 -9.03
C LYS A 143 6.43 -5.35 -7.87
N ASN A 144 6.93 -4.71 -6.82
CA ASN A 144 7.47 -5.39 -5.63
C ASN A 144 6.39 -5.75 -4.59
N SER A 145 5.15 -5.36 -4.82
CA SER A 145 4.01 -5.72 -3.97
C SER A 145 3.38 -7.03 -4.44
N ASN A 146 2.77 -7.79 -3.51
CA ASN A 146 2.01 -9.01 -3.83
C ASN A 146 0.56 -8.71 -4.25
N ILE A 147 0.29 -7.53 -4.80
CA ILE A 147 -1.03 -7.15 -5.30
C ILE A 147 -1.31 -7.91 -6.59
N LYS A 148 -2.41 -8.66 -6.61
CA LYS A 148 -2.73 -9.53 -7.76
C LYS A 148 -3.27 -8.74 -8.96
N ASN A 149 -4.03 -7.70 -8.71
CA ASN A 149 -4.71 -6.95 -9.76
C ASN A 149 -4.21 -5.49 -9.75
N ILE A 150 -3.37 -5.17 -10.73
CA ILE A 150 -2.88 -3.81 -10.98
C ILE A 150 -3.33 -3.41 -12.36
N ASN A 151 -4.30 -2.50 -12.42
CA ASN A 151 -4.87 -1.97 -13.64
C ASN A 151 -4.14 -0.68 -14.00
N LYS A 152 -3.44 -0.69 -15.10
CA LYS A 152 -2.69 0.45 -15.64
C LYS A 152 -3.33 0.90 -16.94
N ASP A 153 -3.63 2.17 -17.07
CA ASP A 153 -4.09 2.69 -18.35
C ASP A 153 -2.97 2.71 -19.40
N ASP A 154 -3.31 2.93 -20.66
CA ASP A 154 -2.35 2.87 -21.75
C ASP A 154 -1.38 4.07 -21.71
N ASN A 155 -1.81 5.23 -21.22
CA ASN A 155 -0.95 6.39 -21.05
C ASN A 155 0.14 6.11 -20.02
N TYR A 156 -0.22 5.51 -18.88
CA TYR A 156 0.76 5.13 -17.86
C TYR A 156 1.73 4.04 -18.36
N LYS A 157 1.23 3.01 -19.06
CA LYS A 157 2.07 1.98 -19.68
C LYS A 157 3.09 2.59 -20.63
N ASN A 158 2.64 3.48 -21.52
CA ASN A 158 3.51 4.18 -22.46
C ASN A 158 4.62 4.99 -21.76
N ILE A 159 4.31 5.65 -20.63
CA ILE A 159 5.31 6.36 -19.83
C ILE A 159 6.36 5.40 -19.29
N ILE A 160 5.92 4.30 -18.67
CA ILE A 160 6.84 3.30 -18.11
C ILE A 160 7.70 2.66 -19.21
N GLU A 161 7.11 2.27 -20.33
CA GLU A 161 7.83 1.65 -21.44
C GLU A 161 8.88 2.59 -22.05
N LYS A 162 8.57 3.87 -22.22
CA LYS A 162 9.54 4.85 -22.71
C LYS A 162 10.75 5.00 -21.79
N VAL A 163 10.57 4.87 -20.49
CA VAL A 163 11.64 4.99 -19.50
C VAL A 163 12.39 3.66 -19.29
N ASP A 164 11.68 2.52 -19.30
CA ASP A 164 12.28 1.17 -19.18
C ASP A 164 13.01 0.75 -20.47
N ASN A 165 12.50 1.14 -21.64
CA ASN A 165 13.26 1.01 -22.87
C ASN A 165 14.46 1.94 -22.77
N LYS A 166 15.60 1.36 -22.45
CA LYS A 166 16.94 2.01 -22.41
C LYS A 166 17.38 2.63 -23.77
N ASN A 167 16.54 2.65 -24.75
CA ASN A 167 16.63 3.43 -25.96
C ASN A 167 16.29 4.87 -25.58
N ILE A 168 17.22 5.50 -24.82
CA ILE A 168 17.40 6.94 -24.83
C ILE A 168 17.34 7.29 -26.31
N ASP A 169 16.28 7.96 -26.69
CA ASP A 169 15.85 8.16 -28.07
C ASP A 169 17.05 8.50 -28.96
N GLU A 170 17.43 7.58 -29.85
CA GLU A 170 18.55 7.81 -30.79
C GLU A 170 18.26 9.04 -31.65
N GLU A 171 16.99 9.47 -31.71
CA GLU A 171 16.54 10.66 -32.43
C GLU A 171 16.80 11.97 -31.66
N LEU A 172 17.13 11.95 -30.36
CA LEU A 172 17.46 13.16 -29.61
C LEU A 172 18.83 13.70 -30.06
N LYS A 173 18.78 14.66 -30.98
CA LYS A 173 19.96 15.35 -31.50
C LYS A 173 20.47 16.37 -30.49
N LEU A 174 21.78 16.49 -30.42
CA LEU A 174 22.42 17.57 -29.67
C LEU A 174 22.04 18.96 -30.30
N PRO A 175 21.97 20.01 -29.47
CA PRO A 175 21.72 21.36 -30.00
C PRO A 175 22.73 21.76 -31.06
N GLU A 176 22.26 22.27 -32.22
CA GLU A 176 23.13 22.67 -33.34
C GLU A 176 24.07 23.84 -33.00
N GLY A 177 23.78 24.61 -31.95
CA GLY A 177 24.61 25.71 -31.45
C GLY A 177 25.69 25.32 -30.44
N LEU A 178 25.88 24.03 -30.16
CA LEU A 178 26.87 23.58 -29.18
C LEU A 178 28.28 23.58 -29.80
N ASN A 179 29.11 24.57 -29.46
CA ASN A 179 30.52 24.65 -29.89
C ASN A 179 31.45 23.76 -29.04
N ALA A 180 31.05 22.51 -28.78
CA ALA A 180 31.84 21.57 -28.01
C ALA A 180 31.55 20.13 -28.46
N SER A 181 32.57 19.29 -28.38
CA SER A 181 32.41 17.83 -28.54
C SER A 181 32.15 17.21 -27.21
N LEU A 182 30.94 16.69 -26.99
CA LEU A 182 30.57 16.01 -25.74
C LEU A 182 31.24 14.64 -25.67
N ARG A 183 31.64 14.25 -24.47
CA ARG A 183 32.03 12.86 -24.18
C ARG A 183 30.77 11.98 -24.13
N ASN A 184 30.92 10.68 -24.42
CA ASN A 184 29.79 9.74 -24.47
C ASN A 184 28.87 9.82 -23.25
N TYR A 185 29.41 9.92 -22.03
CA TYR A 185 28.58 10.02 -20.82
C TYR A 185 27.82 11.37 -20.73
N GLN A 186 28.37 12.45 -21.28
CA GLN A 186 27.71 13.76 -21.33
C GLN A 186 26.58 13.76 -22.35
N GLU A 187 26.78 13.13 -23.51
CA GLU A 187 25.73 12.95 -24.50
C GLU A 187 24.59 12.07 -23.94
N THR A 188 24.92 10.97 -23.29
CA THR A 188 23.95 10.11 -22.61
C THR A 188 23.19 10.90 -21.52
N GLY A 189 23.90 11.69 -20.71
CA GLY A 189 23.30 12.53 -19.68
C GLY A 189 22.36 13.60 -20.26
N PHE A 190 22.74 14.25 -21.34
CA PHE A 190 21.90 15.23 -22.05
C PHE A 190 20.61 14.58 -22.56
N LYS A 191 20.70 13.47 -23.26
CA LYS A 191 19.56 12.74 -23.78
C LYS A 191 18.63 12.30 -22.65
N TRP A 192 19.19 11.83 -21.55
CA TRP A 192 18.43 11.45 -20.37
C TRP A 192 17.67 12.64 -19.74
N LEU A 193 18.35 13.80 -19.58
CA LEU A 193 17.72 15.01 -19.06
C LEU A 193 16.63 15.53 -20.00
N LYS A 194 16.82 15.46 -21.31
CA LYS A 194 15.81 15.83 -22.31
C LYS A 194 14.59 14.91 -22.25
N THR A 195 14.82 13.62 -22.04
CA THR A 195 13.72 12.67 -21.84
C THR A 195 12.93 13.02 -20.58
N LEU A 196 13.58 13.33 -19.47
CA LEU A 196 12.91 13.78 -18.25
C LEU A 196 12.13 15.08 -18.44
N ASP A 197 12.70 16.06 -19.16
CA ASP A 197 12.06 17.34 -19.49
C ASP A 197 10.75 17.15 -20.28
N SER A 198 10.68 16.13 -21.13
CA SER A 198 9.49 15.82 -21.92
C SER A 198 8.31 15.26 -21.09
N TYR A 199 8.54 14.97 -19.81
CA TYR A 199 7.51 14.49 -18.87
C TYR A 199 6.96 15.59 -17.93
N ASN A 200 7.39 16.84 -18.10
CA ASN A 200 6.90 17.99 -17.32
C ASN A 200 5.70 18.68 -17.97
#